data_ad75280999927fe1c744357a469445b0
#
_entry.id   ad75280999927fe1c744357a469445b0
#
_cell.length_a   1.000
_cell.length_b   1.000
_cell.length_c   1.000
_cell.angle_alpha   90.00
_cell.angle_beta   90.00
_cell.angle_gamma   90.00
#
_symmetry.space_group_name_H-M   'P 1'
#
loop_
_entity.id
_entity.type
_entity.pdbx_description
1 polymer ?
#
loop_
_entity_poly.entity_id
_entity_poly.type
_entity_poly.pdbx_seq_one_letter_code
_entity_poly.pdbx_strand_id
1 'polypeptide(L)'
;PSGNSVAIGNLVRLHRMTGQPRFATRGDELIRAFSVELEQNSMVYPLALTFLDFHLGPSHEIVISGGDGDEMIGALRKLFLPNKVILRRTEENAEALAKLAPFTENQGSRDGKTTAYVCQGFACQLPTTEVAKMVGGLKPRKQETADQ
;
A
#
# COMPACT_ATOMS: atom_id res chain seq x y z
N PRO A 1 -15.37 0.24 16.86
CA PRO A 1 -14.73 1.29 16.07
C PRO A 1 -15.78 2.31 15.62
N SER A 2 -15.41 3.60 15.62
CA SER A 2 -16.32 4.63 15.11
C SER A 2 -16.40 4.57 13.59
N GLY A 3 -17.55 5.00 13.01
CA GLY A 3 -17.70 5.08 11.56
C GLY A 3 -16.62 5.94 10.90
N ASN A 4 -16.19 7.01 11.57
CA ASN A 4 -15.11 7.89 11.08
C ASN A 4 -13.75 7.19 11.04
N SER A 5 -13.41 6.37 12.04
CA SER A 5 -12.18 5.57 12.01
C SER A 5 -12.15 4.62 10.81
N VAL A 6 -13.27 3.96 10.52
CA VAL A 6 -13.41 3.08 9.35
C VAL A 6 -13.32 3.88 8.04
N ALA A 7 -13.96 5.07 7.99
CA ALA A 7 -13.91 5.94 6.81
C ALA A 7 -12.48 6.40 6.50
N ILE A 8 -11.70 6.83 7.51
CA ILE A 8 -10.28 7.17 7.34
C ILE A 8 -9.54 5.99 6.72
N GLY A 9 -9.70 4.78 7.28
CA GLY A 9 -9.03 3.58 6.78
C GLY A 9 -9.39 3.24 5.34
N ASN A 10 -10.65 3.37 4.98
CA ASN A 10 -11.10 3.12 3.60
C ASN A 10 -10.51 4.15 2.63
N LEU A 11 -10.51 5.43 2.98
CA LEU A 11 -9.96 6.50 2.14
C LEU A 11 -8.46 6.35 1.93
N VAL A 12 -7.70 6.07 3.00
CA VAL A 12 -6.26 5.79 2.90
C VAL A 12 -5.99 4.60 1.98
N ARG A 13 -6.68 3.48 2.18
CA ARG A 13 -6.52 2.29 1.35
C ARG A 13 -6.90 2.53 -0.10
N LEU A 14 -8.03 3.19 -0.36
CA LEU A 14 -8.46 3.53 -1.71
C LEU A 14 -7.44 4.41 -2.42
N HIS A 15 -6.88 5.41 -1.72
CA HIS A 15 -5.79 6.21 -2.29
C HIS A 15 -4.59 5.34 -2.67
N ARG A 16 -4.12 4.49 -1.75
CA ARG A 16 -2.96 3.62 -1.99
C ARG A 16 -3.19 2.56 -3.07
N MET A 17 -4.43 2.10 -3.23
CA MET A 17 -4.80 1.13 -4.26
C MET A 17 -4.99 1.76 -5.65
N THR A 18 -5.45 3.01 -5.71
CA THR A 18 -5.86 3.63 -6.98
C THR A 18 -4.96 4.76 -7.45
N GLY A 19 -4.17 5.36 -6.55
CA GLY A 19 -3.41 6.57 -6.84
C GLY A 19 -4.27 7.83 -7.01
N GLN A 20 -5.60 7.76 -6.82
CA GLN A 20 -6.50 8.88 -7.08
C GLN A 20 -6.42 9.92 -5.95
N PRO A 21 -6.05 11.20 -6.26
CA PRO A 21 -5.85 12.24 -5.25
C PRO A 21 -7.11 12.56 -4.42
N ARG A 22 -8.30 12.39 -5.00
CA ARG A 22 -9.58 12.66 -4.30
C ARG A 22 -9.72 11.89 -2.99
N PHE A 23 -9.20 10.67 -2.94
CA PHE A 23 -9.25 9.86 -1.71
C PHE A 23 -8.27 10.36 -0.66
N ALA A 24 -7.07 10.80 -1.06
CA ALA A 24 -6.12 11.44 -0.16
C ALA A 24 -6.71 12.73 0.44
N THR A 25 -7.20 13.63 -0.42
CA THR A 25 -7.81 14.89 0.01
C THR A 25 -8.94 14.67 1.02
N ARG A 26 -9.85 13.72 0.74
CA ARG A 26 -10.94 13.40 1.66
C ARG A 26 -10.45 12.76 2.96
N GLY A 27 -9.40 11.93 2.90
CA GLY A 27 -8.75 11.37 4.08
C GLY A 27 -8.16 12.46 4.97
N ASP A 28 -7.42 13.41 4.37
CA ASP A 28 -6.83 14.55 5.06
C ASP A 28 -7.87 15.44 5.73
N GLU A 29 -8.96 15.76 5.02
CA GLU A 29 -10.07 16.54 5.56
C GLU A 29 -10.66 15.85 6.79
N LEU A 30 -10.90 14.55 6.72
CA LEU A 30 -11.48 13.78 7.81
C LEU A 30 -10.52 13.67 9.00
N ILE A 31 -9.24 13.41 8.77
CA ILE A 31 -8.21 13.36 9.82
C ILE A 31 -8.12 14.72 10.53
N ARG A 32 -8.10 15.83 9.78
CA ARG A 32 -8.06 17.18 10.36
C ARG A 32 -9.31 17.49 11.19
N ALA A 33 -10.50 17.11 10.71
CA ALA A 33 -11.74 17.33 11.44
C ALA A 33 -11.77 16.64 12.81
N PHE A 34 -11.04 15.52 12.95
CA PHE A 34 -10.97 14.75 14.20
C PHE A 34 -9.63 14.86 14.93
N SER A 35 -8.74 15.75 14.51
CA SER A 35 -7.38 15.84 15.06
C SER A 35 -7.37 16.13 16.57
N VAL A 36 -8.22 17.03 17.04
CA VAL A 36 -8.30 17.40 18.46
C VAL A 36 -8.77 16.21 19.32
N GLU A 37 -9.80 15.48 18.87
CA GLU A 37 -10.29 14.30 19.56
C GLU A 37 -9.25 13.17 19.58
N LEU A 38 -8.53 12.98 18.48
CA LEU A 38 -7.46 11.98 18.39
C LEU A 38 -6.29 12.31 19.32
N GLU A 39 -5.93 13.59 19.45
CA GLU A 39 -4.86 14.04 20.34
C GLU A 39 -5.27 13.89 21.82
N GLN A 40 -6.45 14.38 22.18
CA GLN A 40 -6.91 14.41 23.58
C GLN A 40 -7.34 13.03 24.09
N ASN A 41 -7.89 12.17 23.23
CA ASN A 41 -8.48 10.89 23.60
C ASN A 41 -7.92 9.72 22.78
N SER A 42 -6.62 9.70 22.53
CA SER A 42 -5.94 8.72 21.66
C SER A 42 -6.28 7.26 22.00
N MET A 43 -6.43 6.92 23.28
CA MET A 43 -6.76 5.57 23.73
C MET A 43 -8.18 5.12 23.33
N VAL A 44 -9.07 6.03 23.01
CA VAL A 44 -10.45 5.73 22.58
C VAL A 44 -10.51 5.43 21.08
N TYR A 45 -9.52 5.88 20.32
CA TYR A 45 -9.50 5.78 18.85
C TYR A 45 -8.34 4.96 18.27
N PRO A 46 -8.03 3.76 18.79
CA PRO A 46 -6.85 2.98 18.34
C PRO A 46 -6.92 2.64 16.85
N LEU A 47 -8.12 2.40 16.29
CA LEU A 47 -8.28 2.12 14.88
C LEU A 47 -7.97 3.34 14.00
N ALA A 48 -8.40 4.53 14.42
CA ALA A 48 -8.07 5.77 13.70
C ALA A 48 -6.57 6.02 13.70
N LEU A 49 -5.90 5.80 14.84
CA LEU A 49 -4.43 5.93 14.96
C LEU A 49 -3.69 4.93 14.07
N THR A 50 -4.19 3.68 13.96
CA THR A 50 -3.63 2.69 13.04
C THR A 50 -3.70 3.16 11.59
N PHE A 51 -4.81 3.80 11.18
CA PHE A 51 -4.93 4.32 9.83
C PHE A 51 -4.22 5.66 9.63
N LEU A 52 -4.03 6.44 10.68
CA LEU A 52 -3.18 7.62 10.66
C LEU A 52 -1.71 7.21 10.43
N ASP A 53 -1.22 6.18 11.11
CA ASP A 53 0.11 5.59 10.86
C ASP A 53 0.25 5.12 9.41
N PHE A 54 -0.76 4.44 8.86
CA PHE A 54 -0.77 4.04 7.46
C PHE A 54 -0.77 5.24 6.50
N HIS A 55 -1.46 6.30 6.84
CA HIS A 55 -1.50 7.54 6.05
C HIS A 55 -0.16 8.25 6.02
N LEU A 56 0.47 8.40 7.18
CA LEU A 56 1.77 9.06 7.33
C LEU A 56 2.92 8.24 6.73
N GLY A 57 2.79 6.91 6.70
CA GLY A 57 3.77 6.00 6.12
C GLY A 57 4.99 5.71 7.00
N PRO A 58 5.94 4.98 6.46
CA PRO A 58 6.02 4.50 5.08
C PRO A 58 4.99 3.42 4.75
N SER A 59 4.44 3.47 3.55
CA SER A 59 3.48 2.48 3.04
C SER A 59 3.96 1.89 1.72
N HIS A 60 3.48 0.69 1.40
CA HIS A 60 3.87 0.00 0.18
C HIS A 60 2.66 -0.31 -0.70
N GLU A 61 2.78 0.00 -1.98
CA GLU A 61 1.88 -0.42 -3.04
C GLU A 61 2.56 -1.59 -3.79
N ILE A 62 1.99 -2.78 -3.71
CA ILE A 62 2.59 -3.98 -4.29
C ILE A 62 1.66 -4.50 -5.38
N VAL A 63 2.18 -4.62 -6.60
CA VAL A 63 1.43 -5.20 -7.72
C VAL A 63 2.09 -6.51 -8.12
N ILE A 64 1.29 -7.59 -8.11
CA ILE A 64 1.72 -8.91 -8.56
C ILE A 64 1.05 -9.19 -9.90
N SER A 65 1.84 -9.31 -10.96
CA SER A 65 1.37 -9.43 -12.34
C SER A 65 1.74 -10.77 -12.96
N GLY A 66 0.83 -11.32 -13.76
CA GLY A 66 1.03 -12.59 -14.49
C GLY A 66 0.97 -13.83 -13.58
N GLY A 67 0.96 -15.03 -14.17
CA GLY A 67 0.93 -16.32 -13.48
C GLY A 67 -0.19 -16.47 -12.45
N ASP A 68 -0.06 -17.39 -11.51
CA ASP A 68 -0.99 -17.55 -10.39
C ASP A 68 -0.71 -16.57 -9.23
N GLY A 69 0.54 -16.15 -9.06
CA GLY A 69 0.98 -15.20 -8.03
C GLY A 69 0.95 -15.72 -6.60
N ASP A 70 0.53 -16.96 -6.37
CA ASP A 70 0.28 -17.49 -5.03
C ASP A 70 1.54 -17.57 -4.18
N GLU A 71 2.68 -17.91 -4.77
CA GLU A 71 3.96 -17.96 -4.06
C GLU A 71 4.34 -16.59 -3.51
N MET A 72 4.27 -15.54 -4.35
CA MET A 72 4.59 -14.16 -3.94
C MET A 72 3.61 -13.63 -2.89
N ILE A 73 2.31 -13.86 -3.10
CA ILE A 73 1.26 -13.46 -2.14
C ILE A 73 1.44 -14.21 -0.83
N GLY A 74 1.75 -15.51 -0.88
CA GLY A 74 2.04 -16.33 0.29
C GLY A 74 3.24 -15.82 1.09
N ALA A 75 4.30 -15.40 0.42
CA ALA A 75 5.45 -14.77 1.07
C ALA A 75 5.07 -13.43 1.75
N LEU A 76 4.26 -12.58 1.07
CA LEU A 76 3.80 -11.31 1.63
C LEU A 76 2.91 -11.48 2.86
N ARG A 77 2.12 -12.56 2.94
CA ARG A 77 1.27 -12.87 4.10
C ARG A 77 2.06 -13.23 5.36
N LYS A 78 3.28 -13.75 5.20
CA LYS A 78 4.17 -14.10 6.31
C LYS A 78 4.90 -12.89 6.90
N LEU A 79 4.82 -11.72 6.25
CA LEU A 79 5.49 -10.50 6.71
C LEU A 79 4.53 -9.63 7.51
N PHE A 80 4.99 -9.15 8.66
CA PHE A 80 4.30 -8.09 9.39
C PHE A 80 4.54 -6.75 8.69
N LEU A 81 3.65 -6.40 7.79
CA LEU A 81 3.64 -5.15 7.03
C LEU A 81 2.22 -4.57 7.07
N PRO A 82 1.84 -3.88 8.13
CA PRO A 82 0.47 -3.37 8.29
C PRO A 82 0.12 -2.32 7.23
N ASN A 83 1.08 -1.49 6.83
CA ASN A 83 0.90 -0.37 5.92
C ASN A 83 1.19 -0.79 4.46
N LYS A 84 0.42 -1.76 3.95
CA LYS A 84 0.55 -2.19 2.55
C LYS A 84 -0.80 -2.36 1.87
N VAL A 85 -0.80 -2.21 0.57
CA VAL A 85 -1.85 -2.70 -0.33
C VAL A 85 -1.25 -3.65 -1.35
N ILE A 86 -2.01 -4.67 -1.73
CA ILE A 86 -1.60 -5.65 -2.74
C ILE A 86 -2.65 -5.67 -3.82
N LEU A 87 -2.22 -5.45 -5.06
CA LEU A 87 -3.04 -5.54 -6.25
C LEU A 87 -2.62 -6.75 -7.07
N ARG A 88 -3.59 -7.56 -7.45
CA ARG A 88 -3.38 -8.69 -8.35
C ARG A 88 -3.78 -8.29 -9.76
N ARG A 89 -2.80 -8.25 -10.68
CA ARG A 89 -3.01 -7.94 -12.08
C ARG A 89 -2.90 -9.21 -12.92
N THR A 90 -4.00 -9.61 -13.54
CA THR A 90 -4.08 -10.72 -14.48
C THR A 90 -4.33 -10.16 -15.88
N GLU A 91 -4.19 -10.97 -16.93
CA GLU A 91 -4.55 -10.56 -18.29
C GLU A 91 -6.03 -10.18 -18.38
N GLU A 92 -6.90 -10.93 -17.70
CA GLU A 92 -8.35 -10.69 -17.70
C GLU A 92 -8.76 -9.36 -17.06
N ASN A 93 -8.07 -8.94 -15.98
CA ASN A 93 -8.44 -7.73 -15.23
C ASN A 93 -7.56 -6.52 -15.55
N ALA A 94 -6.55 -6.67 -16.40
CA ALA A 94 -5.55 -5.64 -16.67
C ALA A 94 -6.15 -4.30 -17.10
N GLU A 95 -7.11 -4.32 -18.02
CA GLU A 95 -7.77 -3.11 -18.51
C GLU A 95 -8.63 -2.45 -17.43
N ALA A 96 -9.43 -3.24 -16.72
CA ALA A 96 -10.27 -2.73 -15.64
C ALA A 96 -9.44 -2.17 -14.48
N LEU A 97 -8.35 -2.85 -14.14
CA LEU A 97 -7.42 -2.41 -13.10
C LEU A 97 -6.72 -1.10 -13.50
N ALA A 98 -6.26 -0.97 -14.75
CA ALA A 98 -5.63 0.26 -15.24
C ALA A 98 -6.58 1.47 -15.21
N LYS A 99 -7.88 1.28 -15.46
CA LYS A 99 -8.89 2.34 -15.33
C LYS A 99 -9.07 2.80 -13.87
N LEU A 100 -8.98 1.87 -12.91
CA LEU A 100 -9.13 2.16 -11.47
C LEU A 100 -7.82 2.67 -10.85
N ALA A 101 -6.70 2.12 -11.25
CA ALA A 101 -5.36 2.35 -10.73
C ALA A 101 -4.37 2.56 -11.90
N PRO A 102 -4.35 3.76 -12.53
CA PRO A 102 -3.58 4.01 -13.75
C PRO A 102 -2.08 3.69 -13.64
N PHE A 103 -1.51 3.80 -12.44
CA PHE A 103 -0.10 3.46 -12.22
C PHE A 103 0.24 1.99 -12.52
N THR A 104 -0.78 1.10 -12.62
CA THR A 104 -0.60 -0.32 -12.92
C THR A 104 -0.55 -0.63 -14.42
N GLU A 105 -0.82 0.35 -15.29
CA GLU A 105 -0.97 0.15 -16.74
C GLU A 105 0.24 -0.57 -17.36
N ASN A 106 1.44 -0.11 -17.03
CA ASN A 106 2.69 -0.64 -17.56
C ASN A 106 3.35 -1.73 -16.66
N GLN A 107 2.60 -2.26 -15.69
CA GLN A 107 3.10 -3.25 -14.74
C GLN A 107 2.63 -4.67 -15.13
N GLY A 108 2.98 -5.12 -16.33
CA GLY A 108 2.69 -6.47 -16.82
C GLY A 108 3.65 -7.54 -16.30
N SER A 109 3.37 -8.81 -16.63
CA SER A 109 4.32 -9.90 -16.43
C SER A 109 5.56 -9.71 -17.31
N ARG A 110 6.73 -10.17 -16.85
CA ARG A 110 7.97 -10.16 -17.60
C ARG A 110 8.36 -11.58 -17.98
N ASP A 111 8.71 -11.80 -19.25
CA ASP A 111 9.12 -13.10 -19.78
C ASP A 111 8.14 -14.24 -19.46
N GLY A 112 6.83 -13.94 -19.45
CA GLY A 112 5.78 -14.90 -19.10
C GLY A 112 5.77 -15.35 -17.63
N LYS A 113 6.60 -14.72 -16.76
CA LYS A 113 6.72 -15.06 -15.34
C LYS A 113 5.94 -14.10 -14.46
N THR A 114 5.45 -14.60 -13.33
CA THR A 114 4.90 -13.77 -12.27
C THR A 114 5.92 -12.70 -11.87
N THR A 115 5.49 -11.44 -11.87
CA THR A 115 6.37 -10.31 -11.64
C THR A 115 5.81 -9.43 -10.51
N ALA A 116 6.65 -9.10 -9.54
CA ALA A 116 6.32 -8.18 -8.46
C ALA A 116 6.85 -6.77 -8.76
N TYR A 117 6.01 -5.79 -8.56
CA TYR A 117 6.33 -4.37 -8.53
C TYR A 117 6.13 -3.87 -7.10
N VAL A 118 7.20 -3.48 -6.44
CA VAL A 118 7.19 -2.95 -5.08
C VAL A 118 7.38 -1.45 -5.15
N CYS A 119 6.37 -0.71 -4.75
CA CYS A 119 6.39 0.75 -4.81
C CYS A 119 6.22 1.33 -3.40
N GLN A 120 6.73 2.55 -3.21
CA GLN A 120 6.53 3.35 -2.02
C GLN A 120 6.15 4.77 -2.46
N GLY A 121 4.95 5.22 -2.10
CA GLY A 121 4.42 6.49 -2.58
C GLY A 121 4.33 6.54 -4.12
N PHE A 122 3.97 5.43 -4.75
CA PHE A 122 3.88 5.21 -6.20
C PHE A 122 5.23 5.27 -6.96
N ALA A 123 6.36 5.44 -6.27
CA ALA A 123 7.69 5.27 -6.84
C ALA A 123 8.11 3.82 -6.71
N CYS A 124 8.23 3.13 -7.84
CA CYS A 124 8.49 1.69 -7.88
C CYS A 124 9.97 1.38 -8.00
N GLN A 125 10.40 0.33 -7.30
CA GLN A 125 11.70 -0.30 -7.49
C GLN A 125 11.74 -1.06 -8.82
N LEU A 126 12.92 -1.55 -9.21
CA LEU A 126 13.03 -2.45 -10.35
C LEU A 126 12.15 -3.69 -10.12
N PRO A 127 11.31 -4.05 -11.09
CA PRO A 127 10.44 -5.22 -10.95
C PRO A 127 11.26 -6.52 -10.86
N THR A 128 10.71 -7.49 -10.15
CA THR A 128 11.39 -8.77 -9.94
C THR A 128 10.45 -9.95 -10.11
N THR A 129 11.00 -11.05 -10.62
CA THR A 129 10.32 -12.36 -10.67
C THR A 129 10.75 -13.28 -9.51
N GLU A 130 11.60 -12.78 -8.60
CA GLU A 130 12.16 -13.55 -7.50
C GLU A 130 11.53 -13.11 -6.17
N VAL A 131 10.94 -14.07 -5.45
CA VAL A 131 10.31 -13.83 -4.14
C VAL A 131 11.28 -13.20 -3.13
N ALA A 132 12.53 -13.69 -3.09
CA ALA A 132 13.53 -13.18 -2.15
C ALA A 132 13.86 -11.69 -2.39
N LYS A 133 13.97 -11.28 -3.66
CA LYS A 133 14.21 -9.87 -4.02
C LYS A 133 13.01 -9.00 -3.68
N MET A 134 11.79 -9.48 -3.96
CA MET A 134 10.55 -8.80 -3.57
C MET A 134 10.50 -8.54 -2.06
N VAL A 135 10.72 -9.58 -1.25
CA VAL A 135 10.75 -9.47 0.21
C VAL A 135 11.87 -8.56 0.70
N GLY A 136 13.04 -8.63 0.08
CA GLY A 136 14.17 -7.76 0.40
C GLY A 136 13.86 -6.27 0.19
N GLY A 137 13.12 -5.95 -0.86
CA GLY A 137 12.69 -4.57 -1.17
C GLY A 137 11.66 -3.98 -0.21
N LEU A 138 11.01 -4.83 0.62
CA LEU A 138 9.99 -4.43 1.59
C LEU A 138 10.55 -4.19 3.00
N LYS A 139 11.82 -4.52 3.25
CA LYS A 139 12.44 -4.24 4.55
C LYS A 139 12.61 -2.72 4.70
N PRO A 140 12.29 -2.15 5.88
CA PRO A 140 12.62 -0.75 6.14
C PRO A 140 14.12 -0.58 5.90
N ARG A 141 14.51 0.46 5.14
CA ARG A 141 15.91 0.85 5.07
C ARG A 141 16.36 1.08 6.51
N LYS A 142 17.39 0.35 6.97
CA LYS A 142 18.07 0.71 8.22
C LYS A 142 18.44 2.19 8.06
N GLN A 143 17.92 3.03 8.93
CA GLN A 143 18.48 4.36 9.07
C GLN A 143 19.94 4.12 9.42
N GLU A 144 20.85 4.47 8.53
CA GLU A 144 22.24 4.67 8.92
C GLU A 144 22.20 5.77 9.98
N THR A 145 22.35 5.35 11.23
CA THR A 145 22.65 6.30 12.30
C THR A 145 23.90 7.01 11.86
N ALA A 146 23.77 8.29 11.48
CA ALA A 146 24.90 9.17 11.33
C ALA A 146 25.51 9.29 12.73
N ASP A 147 26.54 8.49 13.02
CA ASP A 147 27.44 8.73 14.11
C ASP A 147 28.14 10.07 13.85
N GLN A 148 27.72 11.08 14.59
CA GLN A 148 28.48 12.30 14.80
C GLN A 148 28.97 12.33 16.23
#